data_72e0a95202713b2bc2d95c1498ec74f6
#
_entry.id   72e0a95202713b2bc2d95c1498ec74f6
#
_cell.length_a   1.000
_cell.length_b   1.000
_cell.length_c   1.000
_cell.angle_alpha   90.00
_cell.angle_beta   90.00
_cell.angle_gamma   90.00
#
_symmetry.space_group_name_H-M   'P 1'
#
loop_
_entity.id
_entity.type
_entity.pdbx_description
1 polymer ?
#
loop_
_entity_poly.entity_id
_entity_poly.type
_entity_poly.pdbx_seq_one_letter_code
_entity_poly.pdbx_strand_id
1 'polypeptide(L)'
;NPTDEAIDLSNYYLSDAESSGKHYYNLPTGSDYWSGYSSDFIARFPDMNINPDQTLTISINDVSTFNGYYTYDPDLTLTDDMLDAVDGQNTIGTSANLNENYESVILFYWDGSSSIVQDVDYFYWGNPLGLDLHGIDKTGILTYEDDTDLDTQAGHILEAHDPDYSYVRNSTTENGESGPSNNVTVNGI
;
A
#
# COMPACT_ATOMS: atom_id res chain seq x y z
N ASN A 1 1.21 -12.95 7.99
CA ASN A 1 1.04 -12.52 9.37
C ASN A 1 2.15 -13.15 10.24
N PRO A 2 3.20 -12.41 10.62
CA PRO A 2 4.30 -12.91 11.42
C PRO A 2 4.00 -12.89 12.93
N THR A 3 2.81 -12.48 13.35
CA THR A 3 2.43 -12.41 14.76
C THR A 3 1.84 -13.75 15.23
N ASP A 4 1.69 -13.90 16.52
CA ASP A 4 1.11 -15.09 17.16
C ASP A 4 -0.42 -15.00 17.37
N GLU A 5 -1.04 -13.90 16.89
CA GLU A 5 -2.48 -13.68 16.94
C GLU A 5 -3.06 -13.46 15.55
N ALA A 6 -4.35 -13.77 15.38
CA ALA A 6 -5.07 -13.45 14.15
C ALA A 6 -5.31 -11.93 14.08
N ILE A 7 -5.10 -11.35 12.89
CA ILE A 7 -5.33 -9.93 12.62
C ILE A 7 -6.60 -9.79 11.80
N ASP A 8 -7.53 -8.97 12.26
CA ASP A 8 -8.72 -8.55 11.52
C ASP A 8 -8.32 -7.51 10.46
N LEU A 9 -8.56 -7.82 9.19
CA LEU A 9 -8.18 -6.97 8.06
C LEU A 9 -9.26 -5.97 7.63
N SER A 10 -10.42 -5.93 8.26
CA SER A 10 -11.57 -5.12 7.82
C SER A 10 -11.30 -3.60 7.73
N ASN A 11 -10.27 -3.11 8.42
CA ASN A 11 -9.84 -1.72 8.41
C ASN A 11 -8.44 -1.51 7.80
N TYR A 12 -7.95 -2.51 7.08
CA TYR A 12 -6.71 -2.40 6.33
C TYR A 12 -6.99 -2.07 4.87
N TYR A 13 -6.06 -1.36 4.28
CA TYR A 13 -6.16 -0.84 2.91
C TYR A 13 -4.86 -1.13 2.16
N LEU A 14 -5.01 -1.36 0.86
CA LEU A 14 -3.91 -1.48 -0.07
C LEU A 14 -4.03 -0.39 -1.13
N SER A 15 -2.96 0.30 -1.45
CA SER A 15 -2.97 1.41 -2.40
C SER A 15 -1.66 1.52 -3.16
N ASP A 16 -1.74 2.05 -4.38
CA ASP A 16 -0.65 2.60 -5.16
C ASP A 16 -0.73 4.15 -5.23
N ALA A 17 -1.66 4.74 -4.48
CA ALA A 17 -2.02 6.15 -4.59
C ALA A 17 -1.02 7.07 -3.88
N GLU A 18 0.15 7.22 -4.47
CA GLU A 18 1.14 8.24 -4.13
C GLU A 18 1.47 9.04 -5.37
N SER A 19 0.77 10.13 -5.60
CA SER A 19 0.95 11.00 -6.75
C SER A 19 0.74 12.46 -6.41
N SER A 20 1.19 13.36 -7.29
CA SER A 20 1.16 14.81 -7.06
C SER A 20 -0.21 15.31 -6.60
N GLY A 21 -0.33 15.64 -5.31
CA GLY A 21 -1.53 16.19 -4.68
C GLY A 21 -2.64 15.17 -4.42
N LYS A 22 -2.40 13.88 -4.63
CA LYS A 22 -3.33 12.79 -4.37
C LYS A 22 -2.60 11.69 -3.60
N HIS A 23 -2.88 11.60 -2.32
CA HIS A 23 -2.12 10.74 -1.41
C HIS A 23 -3.07 9.89 -0.57
N TYR A 24 -2.81 8.60 -0.45
CA TYR A 24 -3.64 7.67 0.33
C TYR A 24 -3.90 8.18 1.77
N TYR A 25 -2.92 8.84 2.38
CA TYR A 25 -3.05 9.36 3.74
C TYR A 25 -4.03 10.54 3.89
N ASN A 26 -4.55 11.06 2.79
CA ASN A 26 -5.66 12.02 2.81
C ASN A 26 -7.04 11.35 2.94
N LEU A 27 -7.12 10.03 2.97
CA LEU A 27 -8.40 9.29 3.10
C LEU A 27 -9.29 9.82 4.24
N PRO A 28 -8.79 10.13 5.45
CA PRO A 28 -9.60 10.70 6.53
C PRO A 28 -10.23 12.06 6.21
N THR A 29 -9.68 12.80 5.27
CA THR A 29 -10.23 14.11 4.86
C THR A 29 -11.42 13.99 3.90
N GLY A 30 -11.60 12.83 3.28
CA GLY A 30 -12.62 12.57 2.27
C GLY A 30 -12.33 13.20 0.90
N SER A 31 -11.13 13.75 0.69
CA SER A 31 -10.71 14.35 -0.59
C SER A 31 -9.23 14.14 -0.84
N ASP A 32 -8.84 14.15 -2.11
CA ASP A 32 -7.44 14.11 -2.54
C ASP A 32 -6.66 12.86 -2.06
N TYR A 33 -7.36 11.77 -1.79
CA TYR A 33 -6.78 10.50 -1.38
C TYR A 33 -6.59 9.51 -2.53
N TRP A 34 -7.12 9.81 -3.72
CA TRP A 34 -7.05 8.97 -4.89
C TRP A 34 -7.06 9.82 -6.16
N SER A 35 -6.29 9.42 -7.17
CA SER A 35 -6.13 10.16 -8.42
C SER A 35 -7.35 10.11 -9.33
N GLY A 36 -8.15 9.04 -9.25
CA GLY A 36 -9.24 8.76 -10.17
C GLY A 36 -8.78 8.22 -11.53
N TYR A 37 -7.50 7.92 -11.71
CA TYR A 37 -7.01 7.29 -12.93
C TYR A 37 -7.41 5.80 -12.99
N SER A 38 -7.59 5.30 -14.21
CA SER A 38 -7.97 3.90 -14.40
C SER A 38 -6.89 2.89 -14.00
N SER A 39 -5.65 3.33 -13.90
CA SER A 39 -4.50 2.52 -13.49
C SER A 39 -4.36 2.38 -11.99
N ASP A 40 -4.82 3.39 -11.24
CA ASP A 40 -4.55 3.51 -9.81
C ASP A 40 -5.65 2.83 -8.97
N PHE A 41 -5.33 2.55 -7.73
CA PHE A 41 -6.31 2.01 -6.80
C PHE A 41 -6.04 2.43 -5.36
N ILE A 42 -7.11 2.48 -4.59
CA ILE A 42 -7.11 2.44 -3.13
C ILE A 42 -8.25 1.53 -2.70
N ALA A 43 -7.91 0.38 -2.16
CA ALA A 43 -8.81 -0.72 -1.91
C ALA A 43 -8.78 -1.14 -0.44
N ARG A 44 -9.94 -1.41 0.14
CA ARG A 44 -10.09 -1.92 1.49
C ARG A 44 -10.20 -3.44 1.47
N PHE A 45 -9.61 -4.11 2.44
CA PHE A 45 -9.82 -5.53 2.63
C PHE A 45 -11.27 -5.85 3.02
N PRO A 46 -11.83 -6.98 2.57
CA PRO A 46 -13.12 -7.45 3.06
C PRO A 46 -13.04 -7.85 4.54
N ASP A 47 -14.19 -8.07 5.17
CA ASP A 47 -14.27 -8.56 6.56
C ASP A 47 -13.66 -9.97 6.65
N MET A 48 -12.38 -10.05 6.95
CA MET A 48 -11.64 -11.29 7.07
C MET A 48 -10.49 -11.17 8.07
N ASN A 49 -10.00 -12.33 8.52
CA ASN A 49 -8.80 -12.41 9.35
C ASN A 49 -7.66 -13.06 8.59
N ILE A 50 -6.44 -12.63 8.87
CA ILE A 50 -5.21 -13.35 8.53
C ILE A 50 -4.66 -14.02 9.80
N ASN A 51 -4.60 -15.36 9.79
CA ASN A 51 -4.14 -16.13 10.94
C ASN A 51 -2.61 -16.05 11.12
N PRO A 52 -2.09 -16.42 12.29
CA PRO A 52 -0.64 -16.59 12.49
C PRO A 52 -0.02 -17.46 11.39
N ASP A 53 1.15 -17.07 10.93
CA ASP A 53 1.90 -17.73 9.86
C ASP A 53 1.17 -17.84 8.50
N GLN A 54 -0.02 -17.27 8.35
CA GLN A 54 -0.73 -17.24 7.08
C GLN A 54 -0.12 -16.18 6.15
N THR A 55 -0.05 -16.52 4.87
CA THR A 55 0.26 -15.60 3.76
C THR A 55 -0.97 -15.48 2.88
N LEU A 56 -1.26 -14.27 2.40
CA LEU A 56 -2.29 -14.01 1.41
C LEU A 56 -1.64 -13.63 0.08
N THR A 57 -2.12 -14.22 -0.99
CA THR A 57 -1.79 -13.83 -2.37
C THR A 57 -2.90 -12.94 -2.90
N ILE A 58 -2.56 -11.70 -3.22
CA ILE A 58 -3.50 -10.72 -3.79
C ILE A 58 -3.14 -10.49 -5.24
N SER A 59 -4.06 -10.76 -6.14
CA SER A 59 -3.89 -10.46 -7.57
C SER A 59 -4.50 -9.10 -7.90
N ILE A 60 -3.78 -8.27 -8.65
CA ILE A 60 -4.32 -7.05 -9.22
C ILE A 60 -5.31 -7.36 -10.35
N ASN A 61 -5.07 -8.45 -11.07
CA ASN A 61 -5.92 -8.94 -12.13
C ASN A 61 -6.97 -9.95 -11.62
N ASP A 62 -7.93 -10.29 -12.49
CA ASP A 62 -8.90 -11.36 -12.23
C ASP A 62 -8.22 -12.74 -12.10
N VAL A 63 -8.96 -13.70 -11.50
CA VAL A 63 -8.48 -15.08 -11.28
C VAL A 63 -7.99 -15.74 -12.57
N SER A 64 -8.71 -15.54 -13.70
CA SER A 64 -8.36 -16.17 -14.97
C SER A 64 -7.02 -15.67 -15.51
N THR A 65 -6.78 -14.38 -15.41
CA THR A 65 -5.52 -13.77 -15.81
C THR A 65 -4.38 -14.25 -14.92
N PHE A 66 -4.59 -14.30 -13.61
CA PHE A 66 -3.61 -14.81 -12.66
C PHE A 66 -3.25 -16.27 -12.95
N ASN A 67 -4.25 -17.12 -13.20
CA ASN A 67 -4.04 -18.54 -13.52
C ASN A 67 -3.36 -18.79 -14.87
N GLY A 68 -3.34 -17.78 -15.74
CA GLY A 68 -2.54 -17.83 -16.97
C GLY A 68 -1.03 -17.87 -16.71
N TYR A 69 -0.59 -17.37 -15.56
CA TYR A 69 0.81 -17.31 -15.14
C TYR A 69 1.16 -18.29 -14.02
N TYR A 70 0.20 -18.55 -13.12
CA TYR A 70 0.39 -19.37 -11.92
C TYR A 70 -0.56 -20.56 -11.93
N THR A 71 -0.20 -21.63 -11.26
CA THR A 71 -0.97 -22.89 -11.25
C THR A 71 -1.96 -23.00 -10.09
N TYR A 72 -2.23 -21.90 -9.40
CA TYR A 72 -3.14 -21.83 -8.27
C TYR A 72 -3.94 -20.51 -8.32
N ASP A 73 -5.06 -20.46 -7.60
CA ASP A 73 -5.87 -19.25 -7.49
C ASP A 73 -5.25 -18.29 -6.46
N PRO A 74 -5.34 -16.96 -6.65
CA PRO A 74 -5.01 -16.01 -5.58
C PRO A 74 -6.03 -16.13 -4.45
N ASP A 75 -5.66 -15.72 -3.24
CA ASP A 75 -6.60 -15.66 -2.11
C ASP A 75 -7.62 -14.53 -2.29
N LEU A 76 -7.19 -13.42 -2.90
CA LEU A 76 -8.01 -12.26 -3.22
C LEU A 76 -7.64 -11.71 -4.60
N THR A 77 -8.63 -11.12 -5.26
CA THR A 77 -8.41 -10.25 -6.41
C THR A 77 -8.79 -8.82 -6.09
N LEU A 78 -8.08 -7.86 -6.68
CA LEU A 78 -8.36 -6.45 -6.47
C LEU A 78 -9.75 -6.07 -6.95
N THR A 79 -10.20 -6.64 -8.07
CA THR A 79 -11.44 -6.26 -8.75
C THR A 79 -12.70 -6.95 -8.22
N ASP A 80 -12.58 -8.17 -7.70
CA ASP A 80 -13.76 -8.98 -7.34
C ASP A 80 -13.93 -9.16 -5.83
N ASP A 81 -12.82 -9.12 -5.07
CA ASP A 81 -12.84 -9.42 -3.63
C ASP A 81 -12.55 -8.22 -2.75
N MET A 82 -11.67 -7.29 -3.21
CA MET A 82 -11.38 -6.08 -2.45
C MET A 82 -12.54 -5.08 -2.57
N LEU A 83 -12.69 -4.24 -1.58
CA LEU A 83 -13.76 -3.25 -1.49
C LEU A 83 -13.23 -1.86 -1.84
N ASP A 84 -14.09 -0.98 -2.33
CA ASP A 84 -13.79 0.44 -2.43
C ASP A 84 -13.36 1.01 -1.06
N ALA A 85 -12.41 1.91 -1.05
CA ALA A 85 -11.93 2.53 0.19
C ALA A 85 -13.04 3.29 0.94
N VAL A 86 -13.99 3.82 0.19
CA VAL A 86 -15.18 4.51 0.72
C VAL A 86 -16.41 3.92 0.07
N ASP A 87 -17.35 3.46 0.88
CA ASP A 87 -18.59 2.84 0.40
C ASP A 87 -19.34 3.74 -0.59
N GLY A 88 -19.68 3.18 -1.74
CA GLY A 88 -20.38 3.88 -2.82
C GLY A 88 -19.52 4.81 -3.68
N GLN A 89 -18.22 4.80 -3.50
CA GLN A 89 -17.27 5.47 -4.39
C GLN A 89 -16.42 4.41 -5.10
N ASN A 90 -16.24 4.57 -6.41
CA ASN A 90 -15.38 3.67 -7.16
C ASN A 90 -13.94 4.17 -6.99
N THR A 91 -13.16 3.49 -6.14
CA THR A 91 -11.76 3.83 -5.83
C THR A 91 -10.77 2.77 -6.32
N ILE A 92 -11.24 1.80 -7.09
CA ILE A 92 -10.41 0.82 -7.78
C ILE A 92 -10.54 1.08 -9.28
N GLY A 93 -9.45 1.42 -9.93
CA GLY A 93 -9.41 1.75 -11.34
C GLY A 93 -9.79 0.56 -12.22
N THR A 94 -10.45 0.83 -13.35
CA THR A 94 -10.93 -0.22 -14.28
C THR A 94 -9.82 -1.00 -14.98
N SER A 95 -8.59 -0.54 -14.85
CA SER A 95 -7.38 -1.14 -15.43
C SER A 95 -6.22 -0.98 -14.45
N ALA A 96 -6.52 -1.17 -13.15
CA ALA A 96 -5.52 -1.08 -12.08
C ALA A 96 -4.30 -1.94 -12.44
N ASN A 97 -3.12 -1.36 -12.31
CA ASN A 97 -1.87 -2.03 -12.61
C ASN A 97 -0.72 -1.38 -11.85
N LEU A 98 0.34 -2.12 -11.66
CA LEU A 98 1.61 -1.63 -11.14
C LEU A 98 2.57 -1.39 -12.29
N ASN A 99 3.20 -0.24 -12.34
CA ASN A 99 4.13 0.14 -13.39
C ASN A 99 5.48 -0.56 -13.19
N GLU A 100 5.99 -1.21 -14.24
CA GLU A 100 7.28 -1.91 -14.18
C GLU A 100 8.47 -0.96 -13.97
N ASN A 101 8.38 0.28 -14.44
CA ASN A 101 9.50 1.21 -14.37
C ASN A 101 9.62 1.92 -13.02
N TYR A 102 8.50 2.19 -12.38
CA TYR A 102 8.44 2.80 -11.04
C TYR A 102 7.03 2.66 -10.48
N GLU A 103 6.92 2.36 -9.22
CA GLU A 103 5.63 2.28 -8.52
C GLU A 103 5.82 2.24 -7.01
N SER A 104 4.71 2.40 -6.30
CA SER A 104 4.58 2.17 -4.88
C SER A 104 3.45 1.20 -4.57
N VAL A 105 3.59 0.42 -3.52
CA VAL A 105 2.50 -0.36 -2.93
C VAL A 105 2.51 -0.10 -1.44
N ILE A 106 1.40 0.39 -0.93
CA ILE A 106 1.26 0.84 0.45
C ILE A 106 0.17 0.01 1.14
N LEU A 107 0.53 -0.59 2.27
CA LEU A 107 -0.40 -1.21 3.20
C LEU A 107 -0.58 -0.28 4.40
N PHE A 108 -1.81 0.16 4.67
CA PHE A 108 -2.10 1.04 5.77
C PHE A 108 -3.40 0.65 6.50
N TYR A 109 -3.56 1.16 7.69
CA TYR A 109 -4.72 0.98 8.54
C TYR A 109 -5.46 2.31 8.76
N TRP A 110 -6.81 2.27 8.71
CA TRP A 110 -7.66 3.38 9.12
C TRP A 110 -8.96 2.85 9.73
N ASP A 111 -9.29 3.32 10.93
CA ASP A 111 -10.46 2.88 11.69
C ASP A 111 -11.80 3.51 11.23
N GLY A 112 -11.77 4.28 10.15
CA GLY A 112 -12.95 4.99 9.62
C GLY A 112 -13.34 6.25 10.39
N SER A 113 -12.59 6.63 11.44
CA SER A 113 -12.95 7.76 12.32
C SER A 113 -11.77 8.64 12.72
N SER A 114 -10.57 8.09 12.80
CA SER A 114 -9.34 8.82 13.10
C SER A 114 -9.04 9.87 12.04
N SER A 115 -8.42 10.98 12.45
CA SER A 115 -8.03 12.06 11.54
C SER A 115 -6.82 11.73 10.68
N ILE A 116 -6.15 10.62 10.95
CA ILE A 116 -4.95 10.14 10.26
C ILE A 116 -5.07 8.64 9.97
N VAL A 117 -4.37 8.18 8.94
CA VAL A 117 -4.11 6.76 8.69
C VAL A 117 -2.84 6.33 9.44
N GLN A 118 -2.61 5.02 9.54
CA GLN A 118 -1.40 4.44 10.11
C GLN A 118 -0.76 3.57 9.04
N ASP A 119 0.46 3.89 8.63
CA ASP A 119 1.21 3.05 7.71
C ASP A 119 1.57 1.74 8.41
N VAL A 120 1.38 0.65 7.69
CA VAL A 120 1.74 -0.70 8.16
C VAL A 120 3.01 -1.14 7.45
N ASP A 121 3.04 -0.92 6.13
CA ASP A 121 4.16 -1.31 5.29
C ASP A 121 4.05 -0.61 3.94
N TYR A 122 5.17 -0.31 3.31
CA TYR A 122 5.18 0.21 1.95
C TYR A 122 6.42 -0.27 1.20
N PHE A 123 6.29 -0.34 -0.12
CA PHE A 123 7.34 -0.77 -1.01
C PHE A 123 7.40 0.12 -2.25
N TYR A 124 8.60 0.53 -2.63
CA TYR A 124 8.86 1.35 -3.81
C TYR A 124 9.88 0.70 -4.72
N TRP A 125 9.69 0.89 -6.02
CA TRP A 125 10.73 0.57 -7.00
C TRP A 125 10.79 1.63 -8.11
N GLY A 126 11.95 1.65 -8.78
CA GLY A 126 12.22 2.53 -9.89
C GLY A 126 12.43 3.99 -9.49
N ASN A 127 12.63 4.83 -10.49
CA ASN A 127 12.83 6.25 -10.30
C ASN A 127 12.00 7.04 -11.33
N PRO A 128 10.84 7.57 -10.97
CA PRO A 128 10.01 8.32 -11.88
C PRO A 128 10.71 9.63 -12.27
N LEU A 129 11.19 9.70 -13.53
CA LEU A 129 11.72 10.92 -14.14
C LEU A 129 12.94 11.56 -13.43
N GLY A 130 13.73 10.78 -12.69
CA GLY A 130 14.87 11.29 -11.93
C GLY A 130 14.46 12.12 -10.71
N LEU A 131 13.26 12.00 -10.26
CA LEU A 131 12.84 12.48 -8.96
C LEU A 131 13.31 11.46 -7.92
N ASP A 132 14.09 11.94 -6.96
CA ASP A 132 14.48 11.11 -5.80
C ASP A 132 13.26 10.90 -4.90
N LEU A 133 12.33 10.05 -5.33
CA LEU A 133 11.26 9.57 -4.47
C LEU A 133 11.86 8.45 -3.61
N HIS A 134 12.28 8.81 -2.41
CA HIS A 134 12.93 7.91 -1.48
C HIS A 134 11.98 7.38 -0.39
N GLY A 135 10.70 7.70 -0.49
CA GLY A 135 9.72 7.36 0.52
C GLY A 135 8.45 8.18 0.41
N ILE A 136 7.60 8.10 1.41
CA ILE A 136 6.37 8.89 1.52
C ILE A 136 6.66 10.17 2.29
N ASP A 137 6.43 11.32 1.65
CA ASP A 137 6.62 12.63 2.27
C ASP A 137 5.32 13.14 2.87
N LYS A 138 5.23 13.08 4.19
CA LYS A 138 4.14 13.65 4.98
C LYS A 138 4.57 14.90 5.75
N THR A 139 5.77 15.41 5.49
CA THR A 139 6.27 16.62 6.16
C THR A 139 5.38 17.82 5.89
N GLY A 140 5.17 18.64 6.92
CA GLY A 140 4.31 19.82 6.84
C GLY A 140 2.80 19.54 6.93
N ILE A 141 2.39 18.29 7.08
CA ILE A 141 1.02 17.93 7.43
C ILE A 141 0.91 17.91 8.95
N LEU A 142 0.10 18.78 9.52
CA LEU A 142 0.01 18.98 11.00
C LEU A 142 -0.22 17.68 11.79
N THR A 143 -0.86 16.70 11.20
CA THR A 143 -1.15 15.39 11.84
C THR A 143 0.02 14.42 11.81
N TYR A 144 1.07 14.74 11.05
CA TYR A 144 2.28 13.93 10.86
C TYR A 144 3.54 14.75 11.15
N GLU A 145 3.48 15.64 12.16
CA GLU A 145 4.59 16.55 12.49
C GLU A 145 5.90 15.84 12.87
N ASP A 146 5.80 14.62 13.37
CA ASP A 146 6.94 13.78 13.78
C ASP A 146 7.31 12.73 12.72
N ASP A 147 6.92 12.94 11.47
CA ASP A 147 7.22 12.03 10.40
C ASP A 147 8.72 11.89 10.13
N THR A 148 9.15 10.71 9.73
CA THR A 148 10.55 10.46 9.42
C THR A 148 10.95 11.15 8.13
N ASP A 149 12.05 11.92 8.16
CA ASP A 149 12.56 12.59 6.98
C ASP A 149 12.86 11.58 5.85
N LEU A 150 12.56 11.94 4.60
CA LEU A 150 12.70 11.07 3.42
C LEU A 150 14.09 10.43 3.29
N ASP A 151 15.15 11.14 3.62
CA ASP A 151 16.52 10.66 3.52
C ASP A 151 16.89 9.67 4.63
N THR A 152 16.03 9.48 5.62
CA THR A 152 16.20 8.52 6.71
C THR A 152 15.21 7.36 6.67
N GLN A 153 14.22 7.41 5.77
CA GLN A 153 13.33 6.29 5.50
C GLN A 153 14.10 5.12 4.87
N ALA A 154 13.59 3.92 5.04
CA ALA A 154 14.22 2.73 4.46
C ALA A 154 14.36 2.87 2.93
N GLY A 155 15.51 2.42 2.43
CA GLY A 155 15.82 2.53 1.02
C GLY A 155 14.83 1.76 0.15
N HIS A 156 14.50 2.33 -0.98
CA HIS A 156 13.72 1.69 -2.04
C HIS A 156 14.65 1.04 -3.07
N ILE A 157 14.08 0.24 -3.94
CA ILE A 157 14.82 -0.34 -5.06
C ILE A 157 14.82 0.67 -6.21
N LEU A 158 16.00 1.23 -6.53
CA LEU A 158 16.17 2.24 -7.59
C LEU A 158 15.92 1.70 -9.01
N GLU A 159 15.97 0.40 -9.17
CA GLU A 159 15.89 -0.26 -10.46
C GLU A 159 14.43 -0.54 -10.83
N ALA A 160 14.13 -0.42 -12.12
CA ALA A 160 12.85 -0.86 -12.66
C ALA A 160 12.68 -2.36 -12.45
N HIS A 161 11.43 -2.80 -12.32
CA HIS A 161 11.10 -4.22 -12.26
C HIS A 161 11.38 -4.88 -13.62
N ASP A 162 12.23 -5.89 -13.63
CA ASP A 162 12.46 -6.69 -14.82
C ASP A 162 11.36 -7.73 -15.04
N PRO A 163 10.91 -7.98 -16.27
CA PRO A 163 9.97 -9.05 -16.56
C PRO A 163 10.43 -10.41 -16.01
N ASP A 164 9.51 -11.20 -15.50
CA ASP A 164 9.74 -12.54 -14.92
C ASP A 164 10.54 -12.55 -13.60
N TYR A 165 10.80 -11.41 -12.99
CA TYR A 165 11.41 -11.29 -11.66
C TYR A 165 10.38 -10.87 -10.62
N SER A 166 10.69 -11.12 -9.36
CA SER A 166 9.90 -10.64 -8.22
C SER A 166 10.81 -10.02 -7.16
N TYR A 167 10.31 -8.99 -6.51
CA TYR A 167 10.94 -8.49 -5.29
C TYR A 167 10.54 -9.36 -4.11
N VAL A 168 11.50 -9.70 -3.28
CA VAL A 168 11.28 -10.53 -2.09
C VAL A 168 11.92 -9.84 -0.91
N ARG A 169 11.15 -9.64 0.15
CA ARG A 169 11.70 -9.16 1.44
C ARG A 169 12.71 -10.18 1.97
N ASN A 170 13.88 -9.71 2.32
CA ASN A 170 14.98 -10.54 2.80
C ASN A 170 15.25 -10.40 4.30
N SER A 171 14.55 -9.51 4.99
CA SER A 171 14.70 -9.26 6.43
C SER A 171 13.36 -8.85 7.04
N THR A 172 13.18 -9.18 8.31
CA THR A 172 12.09 -8.68 9.15
C THR A 172 12.52 -7.47 9.99
N THR A 173 13.80 -7.07 9.89
CA THR A 173 14.35 -5.90 10.59
C THR A 173 14.35 -4.73 9.61
N GLU A 174 13.55 -3.74 9.90
CA GLU A 174 13.35 -2.56 9.08
C GLU A 174 13.61 -1.30 9.90
N ASN A 175 14.13 -0.26 9.24
CA ASN A 175 14.11 1.07 9.79
C ASN A 175 12.75 1.67 9.43
N GLY A 176 11.86 1.69 10.40
CA GLY A 176 10.52 2.17 10.18
C GLY A 176 10.44 3.69 10.07
N GLU A 177 9.43 4.15 9.40
CA GLU A 177 8.96 5.51 9.49
C GLU A 177 8.41 5.77 10.90
N SER A 178 8.65 6.96 11.47
CA SER A 178 8.01 7.36 12.71
C SER A 178 6.54 7.64 12.46
N GLY A 179 5.67 6.94 13.14
CA GLY A 179 4.25 7.24 13.09
C GLY A 179 3.94 8.63 13.67
N PRO A 180 2.74 9.14 13.40
CA PRO A 180 2.32 10.45 13.92
C PRO A 180 2.42 10.48 15.44
N SER A 181 2.73 11.61 15.99
CA SER A 181 2.92 12.10 17.39
C SER A 181 2.71 11.14 18.60
N ASN A 182 2.35 9.90 18.39
CA ASN A 182 2.11 8.87 19.40
C ASN A 182 3.23 7.82 19.51
N ASN A 183 4.38 8.05 18.89
CA ASN A 183 5.55 7.16 18.92
C ASN A 183 5.30 5.74 18.38
N VAL A 184 4.37 5.56 17.50
CA VAL A 184 4.22 4.28 16.80
C VAL A 184 5.24 4.26 15.67
N THR A 185 6.22 3.37 15.77
CA THR A 185 7.08 3.06 14.64
C THR A 185 6.26 2.22 13.67
N VAL A 186 5.99 2.74 12.50
CA VAL A 186 5.42 1.96 11.40
C VAL A 186 6.56 1.47 10.52
N ASN A 187 6.51 0.21 10.17
CA ASN A 187 7.61 -0.42 9.46
C ASN A 187 7.58 0.01 7.99
N GLY A 188 8.62 0.75 7.61
CA GLY A 188 8.97 0.90 6.20
C GLY A 188 9.90 -0.23 5.77
N ILE A 189 10.05 -0.44 4.48
CA ILE A 189 10.94 -1.43 3.89
C ILE A 189 12.39 -1.00 3.98
#